data_1d230ea4173fca3efd38d4f513d293dc
#
_entry.id   1d230ea4173fca3efd38d4f513d293dc
#
_cell.length_a   1.000
_cell.length_b   1.000
_cell.length_c   1.000
_cell.angle_alpha   90.00
_cell.angle_beta   90.00
_cell.angle_gamma   90.00
#
_symmetry.space_group_name_H-M   'P 1'
#
loop_
_entity.id
_entity.type
_entity.pdbx_description
1 polymer ?
#
loop_
_entity_poly.entity_id
_entity_poly.type
_entity_poly.pdbx_seq_one_letter_code
_entity_poly.pdbx_strand_id
1 'polypeptide(L)'
;MTAPALAEHPLPRTRTPILEARQLDSGYQRRQVLYDVSLTVGVGEVVAVLGHNGAGKTTLLKTLIGFIPLLGGSVWFDGKDRTGESYTAKVRAGMSYTSAEAPVFRDLTVRDNLELGGFTAPDGQERTGRMRQVFRLFPILEERQRQRAGTLSGGQQRMLSLGMAIMARPKLMLLDEPSLGLSPAIVQSILQQIRQFALEDGMSVLLVEQNVRAALRIADRAYFMRTGDIILEEDSGTALARGSWWDLF
;
A
#
# COMPACT_ATOMS: atom_id res chain seq x y z
N MET A 1 17.04 -7.68 -33.84
CA MET A 1 15.64 -8.15 -33.74
C MET A 1 14.98 -7.25 -32.72
N THR A 2 14.18 -6.30 -33.16
CA THR A 2 13.43 -5.34 -32.37
C THR A 2 12.29 -6.09 -31.65
N ALA A 3 12.23 -6.00 -30.32
CA ALA A 3 11.12 -6.52 -29.55
C ALA A 3 9.81 -5.84 -30.01
N PRO A 4 8.69 -6.57 -30.13
CA PRO A 4 7.43 -5.94 -30.48
C PRO A 4 7.00 -4.99 -29.38
N ALA A 5 6.66 -3.75 -29.76
CA ALA A 5 6.04 -2.78 -28.87
C ALA A 5 4.74 -3.42 -28.32
N LEU A 6 4.67 -3.58 -27.01
CA LEU A 6 3.45 -3.99 -26.31
C LEU A 6 2.43 -2.87 -26.50
N ALA A 7 1.32 -3.20 -27.17
CA ALA A 7 0.25 -2.25 -27.46
C ALA A 7 -0.30 -1.69 -26.14
N GLU A 8 -0.23 -0.38 -25.99
CA GLU A 8 -0.91 0.38 -24.95
C GLU A 8 -2.42 0.24 -25.15
N HIS A 9 -3.04 -0.66 -24.42
CA HIS A 9 -4.49 -0.65 -24.22
C HIS A 9 -4.74 -0.25 -22.76
N PRO A 10 -4.93 1.05 -22.47
CA PRO A 10 -5.35 1.46 -21.13
C PRO A 10 -6.73 0.84 -20.86
N LEU A 11 -6.82 0.11 -19.76
CA LEU A 11 -8.10 -0.42 -19.27
C LEU A 11 -9.10 0.72 -19.08
N PRO A 12 -10.40 0.53 -19.37
CA PRO A 12 -11.40 1.58 -19.15
C PRO A 12 -11.39 1.96 -17.66
N ARG A 13 -10.95 3.18 -17.37
CA ARG A 13 -10.91 3.73 -16.00
C ARG A 13 -12.34 4.11 -15.60
N THR A 14 -13.03 3.21 -14.91
CA THR A 14 -14.41 3.42 -14.47
C THR A 14 -14.52 4.22 -13.17
N ARG A 15 -13.40 4.38 -12.42
CA ARG A 15 -13.38 5.06 -11.11
C ARG A 15 -12.63 6.39 -11.18
N THR A 16 -13.14 7.41 -10.46
CA THR A 16 -12.43 8.68 -10.28
C THR A 16 -11.07 8.41 -9.58
N PRO A 17 -9.95 8.91 -10.11
CA PRO A 17 -8.66 8.71 -9.49
C PRO A 17 -8.57 9.41 -8.13
N ILE A 18 -8.14 8.68 -7.10
CA ILE A 18 -7.74 9.24 -5.81
C ILE A 18 -6.25 9.59 -5.82
N LEU A 19 -5.44 8.81 -6.52
CA LEU A 19 -4.02 9.03 -6.72
C LEU A 19 -3.70 8.98 -8.21
N GLU A 20 -2.90 9.94 -8.66
CA GLU A 20 -2.27 9.93 -9.99
C GLU A 20 -0.78 10.22 -9.82
N ALA A 21 0.05 9.32 -10.28
CA ALA A 21 1.48 9.52 -10.49
C ALA A 21 1.68 9.73 -11.99
N ARG A 22 2.31 10.83 -12.37
CA ARG A 22 2.49 11.20 -13.77
C ARG A 22 3.97 11.38 -14.06
N GLN A 23 4.53 10.49 -14.86
CA GLN A 23 5.90 10.55 -15.36
C GLN A 23 6.94 10.74 -14.24
N LEU A 24 6.87 9.94 -13.18
CA LEU A 24 7.72 10.11 -12.02
C LEU A 24 9.15 9.64 -12.31
N ASP A 25 10.08 10.58 -12.16
CA ASP A 25 11.50 10.31 -12.00
C ASP A 25 11.88 10.51 -10.54
N SER A 26 12.57 9.55 -9.93
CA SER A 26 12.98 9.63 -8.53
C SER A 26 14.13 8.68 -8.21
N GLY A 27 14.78 8.90 -7.07
CA GLY A 27 15.89 8.06 -6.64
C GLY A 27 16.59 8.59 -5.40
N TYR A 28 17.72 7.98 -5.07
CA TYR A 28 18.50 8.30 -3.90
C TYR A 28 19.77 9.07 -4.30
N GLN A 29 19.94 10.29 -3.78
CA GLN A 29 21.11 11.13 -4.02
C GLN A 29 21.46 11.27 -5.53
N ARG A 30 22.51 10.57 -6.02
CA ARG A 30 22.95 10.61 -7.43
C ARG A 30 22.46 9.43 -8.27
N ARG A 31 21.68 8.50 -7.69
CA ARG A 31 21.22 7.31 -8.39
C ARG A 31 19.70 7.37 -8.61
N GLN A 32 19.30 7.59 -9.86
CA GLN A 32 17.91 7.44 -10.26
C GLN A 32 17.50 5.98 -10.18
N VAL A 33 16.28 5.72 -9.73
CA VAL A 33 15.70 4.39 -9.54
C VAL A 33 14.37 4.27 -10.28
N LEU A 34 13.60 5.35 -10.38
CA LEU A 34 12.34 5.40 -11.12
C LEU A 34 12.53 6.19 -12.40
N TYR A 35 11.98 5.70 -13.49
CA TYR A 35 12.09 6.25 -14.83
C TYR A 35 10.70 6.35 -15.44
N ASP A 36 10.18 7.57 -15.63
CA ASP A 36 8.90 7.89 -16.29
C ASP A 36 7.69 7.08 -15.77
N VAL A 37 7.67 6.79 -14.46
CA VAL A 37 6.64 5.94 -13.86
C VAL A 37 5.30 6.67 -13.81
N SER A 38 4.30 6.09 -14.49
CA SER A 38 2.93 6.59 -14.47
C SER A 38 1.96 5.52 -13.98
N LEU A 39 1.14 5.85 -12.97
CA LEU A 39 0.10 4.97 -12.45
C LEU A 39 -1.06 5.77 -11.85
N THR A 40 -2.20 5.11 -11.68
CA THR A 40 -3.35 5.68 -10.98
C THR A 40 -3.93 4.68 -9.98
N VAL A 41 -4.63 5.21 -8.97
CA VAL A 41 -5.49 4.42 -8.08
C VAL A 41 -6.85 5.11 -8.04
N GLY A 42 -7.92 4.37 -8.29
CA GLY A 42 -9.30 4.87 -8.19
C GLY A 42 -9.80 4.94 -6.75
N VAL A 43 -10.84 5.70 -6.50
CA VAL A 43 -11.54 5.72 -5.19
C VAL A 43 -12.07 4.32 -4.87
N GLY A 44 -11.73 3.79 -3.68
CA GLY A 44 -12.14 2.46 -3.21
C GLY A 44 -11.53 1.30 -4.02
N GLU A 45 -10.47 1.56 -4.77
CA GLU A 45 -9.76 0.56 -5.57
C GLU A 45 -8.57 -0.02 -4.81
N VAL A 46 -8.34 -1.32 -4.98
CA VAL A 46 -7.11 -1.99 -4.56
C VAL A 46 -6.26 -2.24 -5.79
N VAL A 47 -5.11 -1.60 -5.85
CA VAL A 47 -4.15 -1.71 -6.95
C VAL A 47 -2.86 -2.34 -6.44
N ALA A 48 -2.33 -3.32 -7.17
CA ALA A 48 -1.05 -3.94 -6.87
C ALA A 48 0.05 -3.41 -7.80
N VAL A 49 1.25 -3.19 -7.27
CA VAL A 49 2.49 -3.04 -8.06
C VAL A 49 3.36 -4.25 -7.79
N LEU A 50 3.61 -5.03 -8.82
CA LEU A 50 4.27 -6.32 -8.79
C LEU A 50 5.63 -6.23 -9.47
N GLY A 51 6.64 -6.92 -8.94
CA GLY A 51 7.98 -6.91 -9.51
C GLY A 51 8.99 -7.63 -8.61
N HIS A 52 10.13 -8.00 -9.16
CA HIS A 52 11.22 -8.59 -8.38
C HIS A 52 11.79 -7.63 -7.34
N ASN A 53 12.61 -8.16 -6.44
CA ASN A 53 13.41 -7.34 -5.53
C ASN A 53 14.35 -6.44 -6.33
N GLY A 54 14.38 -5.15 -5.95
CA GLY A 54 15.17 -4.16 -6.68
C GLY A 54 14.47 -3.53 -7.89
N ALA A 55 13.23 -3.91 -8.23
CA ALA A 55 12.47 -3.31 -9.33
C ALA A 55 12.11 -1.82 -9.11
N GLY A 56 12.21 -1.30 -7.87
CA GLY A 56 11.88 0.10 -7.56
C GLY A 56 10.59 0.29 -6.76
N LYS A 57 9.88 -0.79 -6.40
CA LYS A 57 8.56 -0.76 -5.74
C LYS A 57 8.53 0.08 -4.45
N THR A 58 9.43 -0.21 -3.50
CA THR A 58 9.56 0.56 -2.25
C THR A 58 9.93 2.02 -2.52
N THR A 59 10.79 2.27 -3.52
CA THR A 59 11.15 3.63 -3.93
C THR A 59 9.93 4.38 -4.44
N LEU A 60 9.09 3.74 -5.24
CA LEU A 60 7.83 4.31 -5.73
C LEU A 60 6.93 4.74 -4.56
N LEU A 61 6.64 3.85 -3.60
CA LEU A 61 5.81 4.21 -2.44
C LEU A 61 6.42 5.36 -1.62
N LYS A 62 7.74 5.30 -1.37
CA LYS A 62 8.45 6.35 -0.63
C LYS A 62 8.45 7.70 -1.36
N THR A 63 8.50 7.69 -2.69
CA THR A 63 8.37 8.90 -3.52
C THR A 63 6.95 9.46 -3.44
N LEU A 64 5.94 8.62 -3.60
CA LEU A 64 4.53 9.01 -3.52
C LEU A 64 4.18 9.67 -2.19
N ILE A 65 4.66 9.10 -1.08
CA ILE A 65 4.40 9.66 0.26
C ILE A 65 5.30 10.85 0.62
N GLY A 66 6.37 11.11 -0.14
CA GLY A 66 7.26 12.25 0.07
C GLY A 66 8.47 11.99 0.99
N PHE A 67 8.89 10.74 1.16
CA PHE A 67 10.17 10.40 1.83
C PHE A 67 11.37 10.56 0.89
N ILE A 68 11.16 10.38 -0.41
CA ILE A 68 12.18 10.53 -1.44
C ILE A 68 11.74 11.67 -2.36
N PRO A 69 12.62 12.61 -2.70
CA PRO A 69 12.27 13.72 -3.57
C PRO A 69 12.02 13.26 -5.00
N LEU A 70 11.13 13.95 -5.70
CA LEU A 70 10.95 13.84 -7.13
C LEU A 70 12.11 14.53 -7.85
N LEU A 71 12.59 13.91 -8.92
CA LEU A 71 13.52 14.49 -9.90
C LEU A 71 12.74 15.04 -11.10
N GLY A 72 11.57 14.46 -11.40
CA GLY A 72 10.65 14.86 -12.46
C GLY A 72 9.25 14.32 -12.25
N GLY A 73 8.29 14.82 -13.02
CA GLY A 73 6.89 14.39 -12.94
C GLY A 73 6.08 15.05 -11.85
N SER A 74 4.89 14.51 -11.58
CA SER A 74 3.96 15.06 -10.57
C SER A 74 3.14 13.99 -9.87
N VAL A 75 2.72 14.30 -8.62
CA VAL A 75 1.86 13.47 -7.77
C VAL A 75 0.58 14.23 -7.44
N TRP A 76 -0.55 13.70 -7.88
CA TRP A 76 -1.87 14.24 -7.60
C TRP A 76 -2.60 13.32 -6.62
N PHE A 77 -3.18 13.89 -5.59
CA PHE A 77 -3.95 13.14 -4.61
C PHE A 77 -5.22 13.89 -4.22
N ASP A 78 -6.36 13.18 -4.26
CA ASP A 78 -7.69 13.71 -3.97
C ASP A 78 -7.98 14.99 -4.82
N GLY A 79 -7.67 14.92 -6.12
CA GLY A 79 -7.85 15.99 -7.09
C GLY A 79 -6.92 17.21 -6.94
N LYS A 80 -5.91 17.15 -6.06
CA LYS A 80 -4.97 18.25 -5.80
C LYS A 80 -3.54 17.85 -6.15
N ASP A 81 -2.80 18.76 -6.73
CA ASP A 81 -1.35 18.61 -6.90
C ASP A 81 -0.66 18.62 -5.53
N ARG A 82 0.05 17.54 -5.24
CA ARG A 82 0.82 17.29 -4.01
C ARG A 82 2.30 17.10 -4.30
N THR A 83 2.72 17.51 -5.50
CA THR A 83 4.12 17.41 -5.95
C THR A 83 5.01 18.22 -5.00
N GLY A 84 6.08 17.61 -4.49
CA GLY A 84 7.00 18.28 -3.57
C GLY A 84 6.48 18.51 -2.15
N GLU A 85 5.22 18.19 -1.84
CA GLU A 85 4.74 18.27 -0.46
C GLU A 85 5.47 17.27 0.46
N SER A 86 5.69 17.69 1.70
CA SER A 86 6.32 16.85 2.72
C SER A 86 5.45 15.64 3.11
N TYR A 87 6.08 14.60 3.63
CA TYR A 87 5.40 13.44 4.22
C TYR A 87 4.25 13.84 5.16
N THR A 88 4.52 14.76 6.09
CA THR A 88 3.52 15.22 7.06
C THR A 88 2.30 15.87 6.39
N ALA A 89 2.51 16.65 5.32
CA ALA A 89 1.42 17.27 4.57
C ALA A 89 0.55 16.22 3.85
N LYS A 90 1.18 15.24 3.21
CA LYS A 90 0.48 14.13 2.53
C LYS A 90 -0.29 13.24 3.50
N VAL A 91 0.28 12.95 4.68
CA VAL A 91 -0.43 12.20 5.74
C VAL A 91 -1.65 12.99 6.25
N ARG A 92 -1.51 14.30 6.49
CA ARG A 92 -2.66 15.16 6.88
C ARG A 92 -3.72 15.25 5.79
N ALA A 93 -3.35 15.08 4.53
CA ALA A 93 -4.29 15.03 3.42
C ALA A 93 -5.08 13.71 3.33
N GLY A 94 -4.66 12.67 4.07
CA GLY A 94 -5.32 11.37 4.14
C GLY A 94 -4.58 10.22 3.48
N MET A 95 -3.28 10.36 3.21
CA MET A 95 -2.43 9.23 2.81
C MET A 95 -1.86 8.53 4.05
N SER A 96 -1.63 7.22 3.99
CA SER A 96 -0.83 6.50 4.98
C SER A 96 0.20 5.60 4.30
N TYR A 97 1.30 5.33 4.99
CA TYR A 97 2.34 4.43 4.50
C TYR A 97 2.71 3.43 5.60
N THR A 98 2.69 2.15 5.26
CA THR A 98 3.13 1.07 6.14
C THR A 98 4.31 0.36 5.47
N SER A 99 5.47 0.42 6.12
CA SER A 99 6.71 -0.18 5.61
C SER A 99 6.72 -1.71 5.76
N ALA A 100 7.57 -2.37 4.99
CA ALA A 100 7.83 -3.81 5.09
C ALA A 100 8.29 -4.25 6.49
N GLU A 101 8.92 -3.37 7.26
CA GLU A 101 9.39 -3.63 8.62
C GLU A 101 8.25 -3.68 9.65
N ALA A 102 7.07 -3.13 9.31
CA ALA A 102 5.89 -3.04 10.18
C ALA A 102 6.22 -2.54 11.60
N PRO A 103 6.75 -1.31 11.73
CA PRO A 103 7.21 -0.80 13.02
C PRO A 103 6.05 -0.69 14.02
N VAL A 104 6.30 -1.15 15.26
CA VAL A 104 5.39 -1.00 16.41
C VAL A 104 6.18 -0.46 17.61
N PHE A 105 5.51 0.22 18.51
CA PHE A 105 6.09 0.67 19.78
C PHE A 105 6.16 -0.51 20.73
N ARG A 106 7.30 -1.19 20.77
CA ARG A 106 7.47 -2.50 21.40
C ARG A 106 7.19 -2.51 22.91
N ASP A 107 7.48 -1.41 23.61
CA ASP A 107 7.30 -1.27 25.05
C ASP A 107 5.88 -0.88 25.46
N LEU A 108 5.09 -0.42 24.50
CA LEU A 108 3.68 -0.09 24.69
C LEU A 108 2.79 -1.32 24.50
N THR A 109 1.60 -1.27 25.09
CA THR A 109 0.60 -2.33 24.86
C THR A 109 0.05 -2.27 23.43
N VAL A 110 -0.61 -3.32 22.98
CA VAL A 110 -1.35 -3.35 21.71
C VAL A 110 -2.34 -2.20 21.65
N ARG A 111 -3.10 -1.98 22.73
CA ARG A 111 -4.07 -0.89 22.83
C ARG A 111 -3.43 0.46 22.68
N ASP A 112 -2.34 0.74 23.41
CA ASP A 112 -1.64 2.02 23.35
C ASP A 112 -1.09 2.30 21.94
N ASN A 113 -0.55 1.28 21.27
CA ASN A 113 -0.13 1.38 19.88
C ASN A 113 -1.29 1.82 18.96
N LEU A 114 -2.46 1.18 19.09
CA LEU A 114 -3.65 1.55 18.32
C LEU A 114 -4.11 2.97 18.65
N GLU A 115 -4.11 3.37 19.92
CA GLU A 115 -4.47 4.73 20.34
C GLU A 115 -3.54 5.77 19.71
N LEU A 116 -2.23 5.49 19.62
CA LEU A 116 -1.28 6.35 18.90
C LEU A 116 -1.59 6.43 17.40
N GLY A 117 -1.95 5.32 16.77
CA GLY A 117 -2.41 5.32 15.37
C GLY A 117 -3.63 6.21 15.14
N GLY A 118 -4.52 6.28 16.14
CA GLY A 118 -5.73 7.13 16.12
C GLY A 118 -5.54 8.54 16.68
N PHE A 119 -4.32 9.01 16.92
CA PHE A 119 -4.05 10.30 17.53
C PHE A 119 -4.70 11.49 16.79
N THR A 120 -4.87 11.38 15.47
CA THR A 120 -5.52 12.39 14.63
C THR A 120 -7.05 12.32 14.63
N ALA A 121 -7.66 11.35 15.34
CA ALA A 121 -9.12 11.27 15.44
C ALA A 121 -9.67 12.49 16.20
N PRO A 122 -10.78 13.11 15.73
CA PRO A 122 -11.32 14.34 16.30
C PRO A 122 -11.73 14.20 17.77
N ASP A 123 -12.28 13.05 18.14
CA ASP A 123 -12.74 12.80 19.51
C ASP A 123 -12.57 11.34 19.97
N GLY A 124 -12.90 11.09 21.25
CA GLY A 124 -12.77 9.78 21.87
C GLY A 124 -13.82 8.77 21.36
N GLN A 125 -15.00 9.21 20.92
CA GLN A 125 -16.04 8.30 20.39
C GLN A 125 -15.61 7.76 19.03
N GLU A 126 -15.12 8.62 18.15
CA GLU A 126 -14.61 8.22 16.84
C GLU A 126 -13.40 7.29 17.01
N ARG A 127 -12.45 7.60 17.90
CA ARG A 127 -11.31 6.73 18.20
C ARG A 127 -11.75 5.35 18.69
N THR A 128 -12.74 5.30 19.58
CA THR A 128 -13.32 4.03 20.06
C THR A 128 -14.00 3.25 18.95
N GLY A 129 -14.71 3.93 18.05
CA GLY A 129 -15.33 3.32 16.87
C GLY A 129 -14.30 2.68 15.94
N ARG A 130 -13.22 3.40 15.64
CA ARG A 130 -12.10 2.91 14.80
C ARG A 130 -11.41 1.71 15.45
N MET A 131 -11.18 1.75 16.77
CA MET A 131 -10.57 0.63 17.49
C MET A 131 -11.44 -0.64 17.42
N ARG A 132 -12.75 -0.52 17.60
CA ARG A 132 -13.67 -1.67 17.42
C ARG A 132 -13.60 -2.24 16.00
N GLN A 133 -13.42 -1.39 14.99
CA GLN A 133 -13.26 -1.81 13.61
C GLN A 133 -11.95 -2.60 13.42
N VAL A 134 -10.83 -2.10 13.96
CA VAL A 134 -9.55 -2.83 13.94
C VAL A 134 -9.67 -4.17 14.64
N PHE A 135 -10.35 -4.25 15.76
CA PHE A 135 -10.56 -5.51 16.48
C PHE A 135 -11.45 -6.51 15.72
N ARG A 136 -12.46 -6.03 14.97
CA ARG A 136 -13.22 -6.92 14.07
C ARG A 136 -12.36 -7.51 12.96
N LEU A 137 -11.43 -6.71 12.40
CA LEU A 137 -10.50 -7.17 11.37
C LEU A 137 -9.43 -8.10 11.93
N PHE A 138 -8.94 -7.81 13.13
CA PHE A 138 -7.87 -8.53 13.79
C PHE A 138 -8.25 -8.94 15.21
N PRO A 139 -9.13 -9.95 15.41
CA PRO A 139 -9.63 -10.34 16.74
C PRO A 139 -8.52 -10.66 17.75
N ILE A 140 -7.40 -11.22 17.27
CA ILE A 140 -6.23 -11.50 18.10
C ILE A 140 -5.66 -10.25 18.79
N LEU A 141 -5.82 -9.06 18.20
CA LEU A 141 -5.37 -7.80 18.81
C LEU A 141 -6.29 -7.40 19.98
N GLU A 142 -7.59 -7.71 19.92
CA GLU A 142 -8.52 -7.50 21.02
C GLU A 142 -8.18 -8.42 22.20
N GLU A 143 -7.99 -9.70 21.93
CA GLU A 143 -7.60 -10.70 22.95
C GLU A 143 -6.32 -10.29 23.67
N ARG A 144 -5.39 -9.67 22.96
CA ARG A 144 -4.05 -9.30 23.45
C ARG A 144 -3.88 -7.81 23.71
N GLN A 145 -4.98 -7.05 23.83
CA GLN A 145 -4.94 -5.59 23.89
C GLN A 145 -4.08 -5.02 25.03
N ARG A 146 -3.94 -5.78 26.14
CA ARG A 146 -3.09 -5.40 27.31
C ARG A 146 -1.67 -5.93 27.23
N GLN A 147 -1.34 -6.74 26.22
CA GLN A 147 -0.01 -7.32 26.04
C GLN A 147 0.93 -6.29 25.41
N ARG A 148 2.22 -6.30 25.81
CA ARG A 148 3.25 -5.47 25.16
C ARG A 148 3.48 -5.90 23.74
N ALA A 149 3.52 -4.96 22.81
CA ALA A 149 3.66 -5.22 21.37
C ALA A 149 4.96 -5.97 21.02
N GLY A 150 6.03 -5.74 21.78
CA GLY A 150 7.30 -6.43 21.59
C GLY A 150 7.28 -7.93 21.84
N THR A 151 6.25 -8.45 22.54
CA THR A 151 6.09 -9.89 22.85
C THR A 151 5.16 -10.61 21.88
N LEU A 152 4.59 -9.90 20.91
CA LEU A 152 3.78 -10.47 19.84
C LEU A 152 4.65 -11.22 18.82
N SER A 153 4.07 -12.22 18.13
CA SER A 153 4.72 -12.81 16.96
C SER A 153 4.87 -11.79 15.82
N GLY A 154 5.79 -12.02 14.88
CA GLY A 154 5.99 -11.13 13.74
C GLY A 154 4.70 -10.85 12.95
N GLY A 155 3.86 -11.90 12.73
CA GLY A 155 2.56 -11.74 12.08
C GLY A 155 1.59 -10.87 12.89
N GLN A 156 1.56 -11.02 14.21
CA GLN A 156 0.73 -10.19 15.08
C GLN A 156 1.22 -8.74 15.13
N GLN A 157 2.55 -8.51 15.12
CA GLN A 157 3.12 -7.15 15.01
C GLN A 157 2.75 -6.52 13.67
N ARG A 158 2.72 -7.30 12.58
CA ARG A 158 2.26 -6.84 11.26
C ARG A 158 0.78 -6.44 11.30
N MET A 159 -0.08 -7.26 11.89
CA MET A 159 -1.50 -6.94 12.09
C MET A 159 -1.66 -5.66 12.92
N LEU A 160 -0.86 -5.49 13.99
CA LEU A 160 -0.86 -4.28 14.82
C LEU A 160 -0.44 -3.04 14.03
N SER A 161 0.63 -3.11 13.26
CA SER A 161 1.08 -2.01 12.40
C SER A 161 0.01 -1.60 11.37
N LEU A 162 -0.65 -2.56 10.73
CA LEU A 162 -1.79 -2.31 9.86
C LEU A 162 -2.96 -1.69 10.62
N GLY A 163 -3.28 -2.21 11.82
CA GLY A 163 -4.29 -1.64 12.70
C GLY A 163 -4.02 -0.18 13.05
N MET A 164 -2.78 0.17 13.37
CA MET A 164 -2.38 1.57 13.61
C MET A 164 -2.62 2.46 12.38
N ALA A 165 -2.31 1.98 11.18
CA ALA A 165 -2.56 2.72 9.95
C ALA A 165 -4.07 2.90 9.69
N ILE A 166 -4.89 1.88 9.96
CA ILE A 166 -6.35 1.92 9.84
C ILE A 166 -6.95 2.93 10.86
N MET A 167 -6.41 2.99 12.07
CA MET A 167 -6.83 3.97 13.10
C MET A 167 -6.74 5.42 12.61
N ALA A 168 -5.81 5.74 11.70
CA ALA A 168 -5.71 7.07 11.08
C ALA A 168 -6.84 7.37 10.09
N ARG A 169 -7.65 6.37 9.67
CA ARG A 169 -8.71 6.45 8.66
C ARG A 169 -8.24 7.12 7.37
N PRO A 170 -7.21 6.58 6.72
CA PRO A 170 -6.68 7.17 5.50
C PRO A 170 -7.67 7.00 4.34
N LYS A 171 -7.63 7.94 3.39
CA LYS A 171 -8.33 7.80 2.09
C LYS A 171 -7.57 6.86 1.16
N LEU A 172 -6.23 6.83 1.31
CA LEU A 172 -5.33 5.97 0.54
C LEU A 172 -4.29 5.35 1.47
N MET A 173 -4.18 4.04 1.43
CA MET A 173 -3.15 3.28 2.14
C MET A 173 -2.08 2.79 1.15
N LEU A 174 -0.83 3.15 1.41
CA LEU A 174 0.35 2.66 0.69
C LEU A 174 1.00 1.55 1.52
N LEU A 175 0.99 0.32 0.99
CA LEU A 175 1.47 -0.87 1.70
C LEU A 175 2.71 -1.44 1.02
N ASP A 176 3.82 -1.50 1.77
CA ASP A 176 5.10 -2.02 1.29
C ASP A 176 5.30 -3.44 1.79
N GLU A 177 5.15 -4.42 0.90
CA GLU A 177 5.33 -5.86 1.13
C GLU A 177 4.68 -6.37 2.43
N PRO A 178 3.35 -6.20 2.62
CA PRO A 178 2.67 -6.60 3.86
C PRO A 178 2.77 -8.09 4.15
N SER A 179 3.15 -8.91 3.18
CA SER A 179 3.29 -10.37 3.31
C SER A 179 4.70 -10.84 3.69
N LEU A 180 5.69 -9.95 3.69
CA LEU A 180 7.09 -10.33 3.84
C LEU A 180 7.37 -11.06 5.17
N GLY A 181 8.01 -12.23 5.09
CA GLY A 181 8.43 -13.02 6.26
C GLY A 181 7.29 -13.75 7.00
N LEU A 182 6.09 -13.79 6.43
CA LEU A 182 4.93 -14.44 7.03
C LEU A 182 4.62 -15.81 6.41
N SER A 183 3.99 -16.68 7.18
CA SER A 183 3.49 -17.95 6.65
C SER A 183 2.35 -17.74 5.65
N PRO A 184 2.16 -18.63 4.66
CA PRO A 184 1.12 -18.47 3.62
C PRO A 184 -0.29 -18.25 4.19
N ALA A 185 -0.65 -18.90 5.29
CA ALA A 185 -1.95 -18.75 5.93
C ALA A 185 -2.16 -17.34 6.50
N ILE A 186 -1.13 -16.77 7.15
CA ILE A 186 -1.17 -15.41 7.70
C ILE A 186 -1.22 -14.39 6.55
N VAL A 187 -0.42 -14.58 5.49
CA VAL A 187 -0.45 -13.73 4.28
C VAL A 187 -1.86 -13.66 3.72
N GLN A 188 -2.49 -14.81 3.50
CA GLN A 188 -3.85 -14.87 2.95
C GLN A 188 -4.84 -14.12 3.86
N SER A 189 -4.77 -14.34 5.17
CA SER A 189 -5.63 -13.67 6.14
C SER A 189 -5.46 -12.15 6.09
N ILE A 190 -4.23 -11.65 6.17
CA ILE A 190 -3.94 -10.20 6.15
C ILE A 190 -4.44 -9.55 4.85
N LEU A 191 -4.13 -10.15 3.70
CA LEU A 191 -4.52 -9.59 2.41
C LEU A 191 -6.05 -9.58 2.24
N GLN A 192 -6.75 -10.63 2.68
CA GLN A 192 -8.22 -10.66 2.67
C GLN A 192 -8.82 -9.58 3.56
N GLN A 193 -8.24 -9.34 4.75
CA GLN A 193 -8.70 -8.29 5.65
C GLN A 193 -8.48 -6.89 5.08
N ILE A 194 -7.35 -6.65 4.40
CA ILE A 194 -7.10 -5.40 3.66
C ILE A 194 -8.19 -5.21 2.59
N ARG A 195 -8.50 -6.24 1.81
CA ARG A 195 -9.56 -6.19 0.78
C ARG A 195 -10.93 -5.91 1.39
N GLN A 196 -11.28 -6.63 2.46
CA GLN A 196 -12.55 -6.43 3.16
C GLN A 196 -12.67 -5.00 3.67
N PHE A 197 -11.62 -4.47 4.30
CA PHE A 197 -11.59 -3.10 4.79
C PHE A 197 -11.75 -2.07 3.66
N ALA A 198 -11.05 -2.27 2.54
CA ALA A 198 -11.19 -1.40 1.38
C ALA A 198 -12.62 -1.35 0.85
N LEU A 199 -13.32 -2.49 0.83
CA LEU A 199 -14.72 -2.58 0.38
C LEU A 199 -15.70 -1.95 1.36
N GLU A 200 -15.54 -2.17 2.67
CA GLU A 200 -16.47 -1.71 3.70
C GLU A 200 -16.40 -0.20 3.95
N ASP A 201 -15.19 0.36 3.93
CA ASP A 201 -14.93 1.77 4.25
C ASP A 201 -14.68 2.67 3.03
N GLY A 202 -14.69 2.09 1.82
CA GLY A 202 -14.38 2.82 0.59
C GLY A 202 -12.93 3.32 0.53
N MET A 203 -12.01 2.71 1.30
CA MET A 203 -10.60 3.07 1.33
C MET A 203 -9.90 2.56 0.08
N SER A 204 -9.04 3.38 -0.51
CA SER A 204 -8.20 2.99 -1.62
C SER A 204 -6.88 2.40 -1.13
N VAL A 205 -6.33 1.44 -1.86
CA VAL A 205 -5.07 0.78 -1.49
C VAL A 205 -4.15 0.70 -2.69
N LEU A 206 -2.90 1.11 -2.51
CA LEU A 206 -1.80 0.78 -3.40
C LEU A 206 -0.84 -0.11 -2.63
N LEU A 207 -0.78 -1.38 -3.02
CA LEU A 207 0.10 -2.34 -2.39
C LEU A 207 1.23 -2.75 -3.32
N VAL A 208 2.47 -2.78 -2.83
CA VAL A 208 3.58 -3.40 -3.54
C VAL A 208 3.85 -4.76 -2.95
N GLU A 209 4.05 -5.76 -3.81
CA GLU A 209 4.24 -7.15 -3.41
C GLU A 209 5.19 -7.90 -4.35
N GLN A 210 5.85 -8.91 -3.79
CA GLN A 210 6.60 -9.90 -4.53
C GLN A 210 5.77 -11.17 -4.78
N ASN A 211 4.83 -11.46 -3.88
CA ASN A 211 3.91 -12.59 -4.02
C ASN A 211 2.78 -12.25 -4.98
N VAL A 212 3.08 -12.37 -6.29
CA VAL A 212 2.17 -12.03 -7.40
C VAL A 212 0.78 -12.63 -7.21
N ARG A 213 0.73 -13.95 -6.99
CA ARG A 213 -0.55 -14.67 -6.89
C ARG A 213 -1.40 -14.24 -5.70
N ALA A 214 -0.78 -13.96 -4.57
CA ALA A 214 -1.49 -13.50 -3.38
C ALA A 214 -2.03 -12.08 -3.56
N ALA A 215 -1.24 -11.18 -4.13
CA ALA A 215 -1.64 -9.80 -4.40
C ALA A 215 -2.78 -9.72 -5.44
N LEU A 216 -2.68 -10.45 -6.55
CA LEU A 216 -3.71 -10.47 -7.60
C LEU A 216 -5.07 -10.99 -7.12
N ARG A 217 -5.10 -11.85 -6.08
CA ARG A 217 -6.37 -12.34 -5.50
C ARG A 217 -7.19 -11.26 -4.79
N ILE A 218 -6.57 -10.19 -4.38
CA ILE A 218 -7.23 -9.10 -3.64
C ILE A 218 -7.28 -7.79 -4.43
N ALA A 219 -6.42 -7.61 -5.43
CA ALA A 219 -6.36 -6.41 -6.24
C ALA A 219 -7.45 -6.41 -7.33
N ASP A 220 -7.91 -5.22 -7.70
CA ASP A 220 -8.79 -5.02 -8.85
C ASP A 220 -7.98 -5.07 -10.14
N ARG A 221 -6.76 -4.48 -10.15
CA ARG A 221 -5.78 -4.52 -11.25
C ARG A 221 -4.36 -4.42 -10.73
N ALA A 222 -3.40 -4.67 -11.59
CA ALA A 222 -1.99 -4.65 -11.25
C ALA A 222 -1.14 -3.92 -12.29
N TYR A 223 -0.11 -3.25 -11.80
CA TYR A 223 1.03 -2.77 -12.56
C TYR A 223 2.20 -3.74 -12.37
N PHE A 224 2.88 -4.08 -13.46
CA PHE A 224 4.10 -4.87 -13.42
C PHE A 224 5.30 -3.95 -13.61
N MET A 225 6.21 -3.98 -12.63
CA MET A 225 7.35 -3.08 -12.56
C MET A 225 8.66 -3.83 -12.73
N ARG A 226 9.52 -3.33 -13.61
CA ARG A 226 10.85 -3.86 -13.86
C ARG A 226 11.86 -2.73 -14.01
N THR A 227 12.96 -2.80 -13.24
CA THR A 227 14.11 -1.87 -13.33
C THR A 227 13.72 -0.38 -13.27
N GLY A 228 12.73 -0.04 -12.43
CA GLY A 228 12.29 1.34 -12.22
C GLY A 228 11.22 1.86 -13.16
N ASP A 229 10.67 1.01 -14.01
CA ASP A 229 9.66 1.37 -15.02
C ASP A 229 8.43 0.44 -14.92
N ILE A 230 7.24 0.95 -15.31
CA ILE A 230 6.00 0.17 -15.45
C ILE A 230 5.95 -0.41 -16.87
N ILE A 231 6.06 -1.72 -16.96
CA ILE A 231 6.10 -2.42 -18.25
C ILE A 231 4.73 -2.94 -18.71
N LEU A 232 3.77 -3.06 -17.79
CA LEU A 232 2.42 -3.55 -18.09
C LEU A 232 1.43 -3.10 -17.02
N GLU A 233 0.22 -2.74 -17.45
CA GLU A 233 -0.97 -2.59 -16.61
C GLU A 233 -2.00 -3.62 -17.05
N GLU A 234 -2.60 -4.37 -16.10
CA GLU A 234 -3.54 -5.43 -16.42
C GLU A 234 -4.60 -5.63 -15.33
N ASP A 235 -5.82 -6.02 -15.71
CA ASP A 235 -6.85 -6.48 -14.79
C ASP A 235 -6.38 -7.73 -14.04
N SER A 236 -6.68 -7.80 -12.72
CA SER A 236 -6.19 -8.90 -11.88
C SER A 236 -6.74 -10.27 -12.29
N GLY A 237 -7.96 -10.35 -12.81
CA GLY A 237 -8.54 -11.60 -13.33
C GLY A 237 -7.77 -12.08 -14.56
N THR A 238 -7.48 -11.17 -15.49
CA THR A 238 -6.67 -11.45 -16.67
C THR A 238 -5.25 -11.87 -16.29
N ALA A 239 -4.62 -11.12 -15.37
CA ALA A 239 -3.29 -11.44 -14.87
C ALA A 239 -3.24 -12.83 -14.19
N LEU A 240 -4.25 -13.18 -13.38
CA LEU A 240 -4.34 -14.51 -12.74
C LEU A 240 -4.50 -15.66 -13.73
N ALA A 241 -5.13 -15.41 -14.88
CA ALA A 241 -5.30 -16.41 -15.93
C ALA A 241 -4.00 -16.73 -16.70
N ARG A 242 -2.96 -15.89 -16.56
CA ARG A 242 -1.63 -16.18 -17.14
C ARG A 242 -1.01 -17.43 -16.47
N GLY A 243 -0.45 -18.30 -17.28
CA GLY A 243 0.26 -19.48 -16.77
C GLY A 243 1.58 -19.15 -16.08
N SER A 244 2.21 -18.04 -16.45
CA SER A 244 3.52 -17.58 -15.94
C SER A 244 3.61 -16.06 -15.98
N TRP A 245 4.33 -15.47 -15.01
CA TRP A 245 4.68 -14.04 -14.97
C TRP A 245 6.21 -13.82 -15.12
N TRP A 246 6.99 -14.90 -15.25
CA TRP A 246 8.45 -14.83 -15.26
C TRP A 246 9.00 -13.99 -16.41
N ASP A 247 8.29 -13.95 -17.53
CA ASP A 247 8.68 -13.17 -18.71
C ASP A 247 8.47 -11.65 -18.52
N LEU A 248 7.74 -11.26 -17.46
CA LEU A 248 7.47 -9.86 -17.11
C LEU A 248 8.52 -9.25 -16.17
N PHE A 249 9.39 -10.07 -15.57
CA PHE A 249 10.32 -9.63 -14.55
C PHE A 249 11.80 -9.68 -14.94
#